data_64d825455c75c84bc8aac2eaeafedcd4
#
_entry.id   64d825455c75c84bc8aac2eaeafedcd4
#
_cell.length_a   1.000
_cell.length_b   1.000
_cell.length_c   1.000
_cell.angle_alpha   90.00
_cell.angle_beta   90.00
_cell.angle_gamma   90.00
#
_symmetry.space_group_name_H-M   'P 1'
#
loop_
_entity.id
_entity.type
_entity.pdbx_description
1 polymer ?
#
loop_
_entity_poly.entity_id
_entity_poly.type
_entity_poly.pdbx_seq_one_letter_code
_entity_poly.pdbx_strand_id
1 'polypeptide(L)'
;MVDVDFGGNLATMLALIAVNGSIAYYATKGNPTPTITASELMRKHLSVHGVLLNGAPHAARKRAQRDVVEWLQEDGMRHAVSDVFPLSRTAAAHEALEFRPKLGTVVVNSNQLG
;
A
#
# COMPACT_ATOMS: atom_id res chain seq x y z
N MET A 1 3.84 0.41 -11.59
CA MET A 1 2.64 0.50 -10.70
C MET A 1 2.94 -0.21 -9.39
N VAL A 2 2.42 0.27 -8.27
CA VAL A 2 2.48 -0.42 -6.97
C VAL A 2 1.04 -0.71 -6.55
N ASP A 3 0.78 -1.93 -6.08
CA ASP A 3 -0.58 -2.37 -5.76
C ASP A 3 -0.65 -3.19 -4.48
N VAL A 4 -1.72 -2.96 -3.70
CA VAL A 4 -2.00 -3.62 -2.42
C VAL A 4 -2.91 -4.84 -2.57
N ASP A 5 -3.58 -5.01 -3.70
CA ASP A 5 -4.51 -6.12 -3.96
C ASP A 5 -4.40 -6.62 -5.40
N PHE A 6 -3.28 -7.24 -5.69
CA PHE A 6 -2.93 -7.67 -7.04
C PHE A 6 -4.04 -8.44 -7.75
N GLY A 7 -4.62 -9.42 -7.07
CA GLY A 7 -5.66 -10.26 -7.69
C GLY A 7 -6.97 -9.52 -7.90
N GLY A 8 -7.35 -8.64 -6.99
CA GLY A 8 -8.56 -7.83 -7.12
C GLY A 8 -8.46 -6.75 -8.20
N ASN A 9 -7.25 -6.19 -8.38
CA ASN A 9 -7.02 -5.08 -9.30
C ASN A 9 -6.37 -5.49 -10.64
N LEU A 10 -6.08 -6.78 -10.85
CA LEU A 10 -5.28 -7.26 -11.98
C LEU A 10 -5.81 -6.78 -13.34
N ALA A 11 -7.09 -6.93 -13.61
CA ALA A 11 -7.68 -6.54 -14.89
C ALA A 11 -7.50 -5.03 -15.17
N THR A 12 -7.73 -4.20 -14.15
CA THR A 12 -7.56 -2.74 -14.23
C THR A 12 -6.08 -2.38 -14.45
N MET A 13 -5.18 -3.03 -13.73
CA MET A 13 -3.73 -2.80 -13.89
C MET A 13 -3.26 -3.16 -15.29
N LEU A 14 -3.65 -4.31 -15.83
CA LEU A 14 -3.29 -4.75 -17.17
C LEU A 14 -3.85 -3.82 -18.27
N ALA A 15 -5.04 -3.25 -18.06
CA ALA A 15 -5.61 -2.27 -18.98
C ALA A 15 -4.81 -0.96 -19.00
N LEU A 16 -4.41 -0.46 -17.83
CA LEU A 16 -3.80 0.85 -17.67
C LEU A 16 -2.28 0.89 -17.83
N ILE A 17 -1.58 -0.23 -17.60
CA ILE A 17 -0.13 -0.25 -17.62
C ILE A 17 0.44 -0.04 -19.03
N ALA A 18 1.45 0.80 -19.13
CA ALA A 18 2.17 1.04 -20.37
C ALA A 18 3.04 -0.16 -20.78
N VAL A 19 3.41 -0.21 -22.06
CA VAL A 19 4.41 -1.15 -22.58
C VAL A 19 5.74 -0.98 -21.82
N ASN A 20 6.44 -2.09 -21.56
CA ASN A 20 7.63 -2.18 -20.71
C ASN A 20 7.39 -1.77 -19.25
N GLY A 21 6.14 -1.78 -18.82
CA GLY A 21 5.77 -1.43 -17.44
C GLY A 21 6.13 -2.52 -16.45
N SER A 22 6.22 -2.12 -15.16
CA SER A 22 6.42 -3.04 -14.04
C SER A 22 5.29 -2.89 -13.03
N ILE A 23 4.82 -4.02 -12.50
CA ILE A 23 3.89 -4.12 -11.40
C ILE A 23 4.63 -4.68 -10.19
N ALA A 24 4.62 -3.95 -9.08
CA ALA A 24 5.05 -4.45 -7.78
C ALA A 24 3.84 -4.57 -6.86
N TYR A 25 3.60 -5.74 -6.30
CA TYR A 25 2.47 -5.97 -5.39
C TYR A 25 2.94 -6.57 -4.07
N TYR A 26 2.22 -6.25 -2.99
CA TYR A 26 2.55 -6.71 -1.64
C TYR A 26 1.37 -7.32 -0.88
N ALA A 27 0.21 -7.43 -1.52
CA ALA A 27 -0.94 -8.19 -1.03
C ALA A 27 -1.85 -8.63 -2.19
N THR A 28 -2.78 -9.55 -1.91
CA THR A 28 -3.73 -10.12 -2.88
C THR A 28 -4.96 -10.68 -2.18
N LYS A 29 -5.60 -9.87 -1.33
CA LYS A 29 -6.74 -10.32 -0.52
C LYS A 29 -8.01 -10.55 -1.34
N GLY A 30 -8.29 -9.72 -2.32
CA GLY A 30 -9.53 -9.76 -3.11
C GLY A 30 -9.63 -11.00 -4.01
N ASN A 31 -8.50 -11.48 -4.55
CA ASN A 31 -8.42 -12.73 -5.29
C ASN A 31 -7.02 -13.35 -5.09
N PRO A 32 -6.88 -14.36 -4.21
CA PRO A 32 -5.58 -14.94 -3.90
C PRO A 32 -4.96 -15.76 -5.03
N THR A 33 -5.76 -16.18 -6.01
CA THR A 33 -5.34 -17.02 -7.13
C THR A 33 -5.74 -16.43 -8.48
N PRO A 34 -5.24 -15.22 -8.83
CA PRO A 34 -5.60 -14.58 -10.11
C PRO A 34 -5.04 -15.35 -11.28
N THR A 35 -5.81 -15.40 -12.37
CA THR A 35 -5.34 -15.95 -13.64
C THR A 35 -4.79 -14.83 -14.50
N ILE A 36 -3.57 -15.00 -15.01
CA ILE A 36 -2.92 -14.06 -15.92
C ILE A 36 -2.74 -14.74 -17.28
N THR A 37 -3.21 -14.08 -18.33
CA THR A 37 -2.96 -14.54 -19.68
C THR A 37 -1.52 -14.20 -20.09
N ALA A 38 -0.69 -15.20 -20.34
CA ALA A 38 0.71 -15.00 -20.68
C ALA A 38 0.92 -14.07 -21.90
N SER A 39 0.02 -14.15 -22.89
CA SER A 39 0.06 -13.27 -24.07
C SER A 39 -0.12 -11.78 -23.74
N GLU A 40 -0.81 -11.42 -22.66
CA GLU A 40 -0.95 -10.02 -22.23
C GLU A 40 0.38 -9.50 -21.66
N LEU A 41 1.05 -10.31 -20.84
CA LEU A 41 2.39 -9.97 -20.36
C LEU A 41 3.39 -9.81 -21.52
N MET A 42 3.36 -10.75 -22.46
CA MET A 42 4.25 -10.74 -23.64
C MET A 42 4.02 -9.50 -24.52
N ARG A 43 2.78 -9.19 -24.87
CA ARG A 43 2.48 -8.06 -25.77
C ARG A 43 2.93 -6.71 -25.23
N LYS A 44 2.93 -6.55 -23.92
CA LYS A 44 3.32 -5.30 -23.25
C LYS A 44 4.73 -5.39 -22.63
N HIS A 45 5.45 -6.51 -22.78
CA HIS A 45 6.76 -6.73 -22.15
C HIS A 45 6.75 -6.39 -20.64
N LEU A 46 5.75 -6.92 -19.92
CA LEU A 46 5.53 -6.56 -18.50
C LEU A 46 6.44 -7.36 -17.58
N SER A 47 6.88 -6.71 -16.51
CA SER A 47 7.49 -7.35 -15.34
C SER A 47 6.52 -7.33 -14.16
N VAL A 48 6.42 -8.46 -13.45
CA VAL A 48 5.54 -8.60 -12.26
C VAL A 48 6.38 -9.07 -11.08
N HIS A 49 6.34 -8.31 -9.98
CA HIS A 49 7.16 -8.54 -8.79
C HIS A 49 6.30 -8.68 -7.54
N GLY A 50 6.34 -9.84 -6.91
CA GLY A 50 5.80 -10.03 -5.55
C GLY A 50 6.78 -9.48 -4.51
N VAL A 51 6.31 -8.66 -3.60
CA VAL A 51 7.10 -8.06 -2.54
C VAL A 51 6.62 -8.54 -1.18
N LEU A 52 7.47 -9.23 -0.44
CA LEU A 52 7.22 -9.57 0.96
C LEU A 52 8.22 -8.80 1.82
N LEU A 53 7.76 -7.75 2.51
CA LEU A 53 8.61 -6.87 3.29
C LEU A 53 9.46 -7.62 4.33
N ASN A 54 8.85 -8.60 5.02
CA ASN A 54 9.55 -9.40 6.04
C ASN A 54 10.64 -10.32 5.45
N GLY A 55 10.51 -10.67 4.17
CA GLY A 55 11.51 -11.45 3.43
C GLY A 55 12.61 -10.61 2.77
N ALA A 56 12.48 -9.29 2.78
CA ALA A 56 13.49 -8.43 2.16
C ALA A 56 14.82 -8.45 2.95
N PRO A 57 15.98 -8.43 2.26
CA PRO A 57 17.28 -8.38 2.91
C PRO A 57 17.38 -7.21 3.91
N HIS A 58 18.03 -7.46 5.06
CA HIS A 58 18.13 -6.46 6.13
C HIS A 58 18.74 -5.12 5.66
N ALA A 59 19.77 -5.19 4.80
CA ALA A 59 20.38 -3.99 4.22
C ALA A 59 19.40 -3.18 3.34
N ALA A 60 18.54 -3.86 2.57
CA ALA A 60 17.52 -3.21 1.75
C ALA A 60 16.46 -2.54 2.63
N ARG A 61 16.00 -3.23 3.70
CA ARG A 61 15.05 -2.63 4.66
C ARG A 61 15.62 -1.40 5.36
N LYS A 62 16.88 -1.47 5.82
CA LYS A 62 17.54 -0.30 6.42
C LYS A 62 17.67 0.87 5.46
N ARG A 63 17.99 0.61 4.19
CA ARG A 63 18.04 1.66 3.18
C ARG A 63 16.67 2.28 2.98
N ALA A 64 15.62 1.47 2.75
CA ALA A 64 14.26 1.96 2.59
C ALA A 64 13.77 2.77 3.79
N GLN A 65 14.13 2.38 5.03
CA GLN A 65 13.81 3.17 6.22
C GLN A 65 14.46 4.55 6.20
N ARG A 66 15.74 4.65 5.80
CA ARG A 66 16.41 5.96 5.66
C ARG A 66 15.75 6.80 4.59
N ASP A 67 15.53 6.21 3.41
CA ASP A 67 14.92 6.91 2.27
C ASP A 67 13.52 7.46 2.64
N VAL A 68 12.71 6.68 3.39
CA VAL A 68 11.41 7.14 3.90
C VAL A 68 11.55 8.27 4.91
N VAL A 69 12.51 8.19 5.85
CA VAL A 69 12.75 9.25 6.84
C VAL A 69 13.19 10.54 6.16
N GLU A 70 14.12 10.47 5.22
CA GLU A 70 14.56 11.61 4.43
C GLU A 70 13.39 12.24 3.66
N TRP A 71 12.60 11.42 2.99
CA TRP A 71 11.41 11.87 2.26
C TRP A 71 10.36 12.52 3.16
N LEU A 72 10.13 12.00 4.37
CA LEU A 72 9.21 12.60 5.33
C LEU A 72 9.68 13.94 5.90
N GLN A 73 10.98 14.26 5.78
CA GLN A 73 11.56 15.53 6.19
C GLN A 73 11.50 16.60 5.09
N GLU A 74 11.18 16.22 3.85
CA GLU A 74 11.02 17.16 2.75
C GLU A 74 9.80 18.05 2.97
N ASP A 75 9.97 19.35 2.69
CA ASP A 75 8.89 20.31 2.76
C ASP A 75 7.79 19.99 1.74
N GLY A 76 6.53 20.01 2.19
CA GLY A 76 5.36 19.78 1.35
C GLY A 76 4.79 18.37 1.43
N MET A 77 5.43 17.42 2.11
CA MET A 77 4.84 16.12 2.39
C MET A 77 3.64 16.26 3.32
N ARG A 78 2.49 15.83 2.84
CA ARG A 78 1.25 15.82 3.63
C ARG A 78 0.66 14.44 3.67
N HIS A 79 0.48 13.91 4.87
CA HIS A 79 -0.29 12.70 5.09
C HIS A 79 -1.76 13.06 5.28
N ALA A 80 -2.64 12.45 4.51
CA ALA A 80 -4.06 12.59 4.72
C ALA A 80 -4.44 11.85 6.01
N VAL A 81 -4.77 12.60 7.07
CA VAL A 81 -5.32 12.09 8.32
C VAL A 81 -6.81 12.41 8.32
N SER A 82 -7.66 11.38 8.42
CA SER A 82 -9.11 11.55 8.47
C SER A 82 -9.61 11.91 9.87
N ASP A 83 -9.11 11.19 10.86
CA ASP A 83 -9.53 11.32 12.25
C ASP A 83 -8.36 11.05 13.20
N VAL A 84 -8.37 11.74 14.35
CA VAL A 84 -7.41 11.49 15.43
C VAL A 84 -8.21 11.16 16.70
N PHE A 85 -7.89 10.04 17.32
CA PHE A 85 -8.52 9.58 18.57
C PHE A 85 -7.48 9.55 19.70
N PRO A 86 -7.85 9.88 20.94
CA PRO A 86 -7.00 9.61 22.10
C PRO A 86 -6.92 8.08 22.35
N LEU A 87 -5.90 7.65 23.08
CA LEU A 87 -5.68 6.22 23.37
C LEU A 87 -6.90 5.57 24.04
N SER A 88 -7.57 6.27 24.95
CA SER A 88 -8.80 5.82 25.64
C SER A 88 -9.98 5.53 24.70
N ARG A 89 -9.95 6.04 23.47
CA ARG A 89 -10.98 5.84 22.45
C ARG A 89 -10.53 4.96 21.28
N THR A 90 -9.61 4.05 21.49
CA THR A 90 -9.11 3.14 20.45
C THR A 90 -10.22 2.29 19.82
N ALA A 91 -11.21 1.84 20.60
CA ALA A 91 -12.36 1.11 20.04
C ALA A 91 -13.13 1.96 18.99
N ALA A 92 -13.39 3.23 19.31
CA ALA A 92 -14.04 4.14 18.37
C ALA A 92 -13.19 4.43 17.12
N ALA A 93 -11.86 4.40 17.25
CA ALA A 93 -10.95 4.49 16.10
C ALA A 93 -11.09 3.27 15.17
N HIS A 94 -11.19 2.06 15.70
CA HIS A 94 -11.48 0.84 14.93
C HIS A 94 -12.84 0.90 14.23
N GLU A 95 -13.89 1.31 14.93
CA GLU A 95 -15.22 1.49 14.34
C GLU A 95 -15.21 2.52 13.20
N ALA A 96 -14.50 3.63 13.38
CA ALA A 96 -14.34 4.63 12.33
C ALA A 96 -13.60 4.07 11.11
N LEU A 97 -12.58 3.22 11.34
CA LEU A 97 -11.83 2.57 10.28
C LEU A 97 -12.69 1.58 9.47
N GLU A 98 -13.54 0.81 10.13
CA GLU A 98 -14.30 -0.29 9.53
C GLU A 98 -15.58 0.17 8.84
N PHE A 99 -16.30 1.12 9.44
CA PHE A 99 -17.68 1.43 9.06
C PHE A 99 -17.91 2.81 8.43
N ARG A 100 -16.91 3.69 8.43
CA ARG A 100 -17.08 5.03 7.85
C ARG A 100 -16.36 5.17 6.52
N PRO A 101 -17.02 5.76 5.48
CA PRO A 101 -16.29 6.22 4.31
C PRO A 101 -15.31 7.31 4.73
N LYS A 102 -14.04 7.16 4.36
CA LYS A 102 -12.98 8.09 4.74
C LYS A 102 -11.96 8.28 3.63
N LEU A 103 -11.37 9.45 3.62
CA LEU A 103 -10.18 9.76 2.83
C LEU A 103 -9.06 10.06 3.83
N GLY A 104 -8.05 9.19 3.87
CA GLY A 104 -6.93 9.32 4.79
C GLY A 104 -6.86 8.22 5.86
N THR A 105 -5.96 8.41 6.79
CA THR A 105 -5.63 7.45 7.86
C THR A 105 -6.30 7.84 9.16
N VAL A 106 -6.89 6.88 9.85
CA VAL A 106 -7.31 7.03 11.25
C VAL A 106 -6.08 6.85 12.15
N VAL A 107 -5.84 7.81 13.03
CA VAL A 107 -4.68 7.84 13.93
C VAL A 107 -5.13 7.76 15.38
N VAL A 108 -4.43 6.98 16.19
CA VAL A 108 -4.55 6.99 17.65
C VAL A 108 -3.35 7.72 18.23
N ASN A 109 -3.62 8.81 18.98
CA ASN A 109 -2.58 9.58 19.65
C ASN A 109 -2.33 9.00 21.05
N SER A 110 -1.22 8.30 21.22
CA SER A 110 -0.84 7.67 22.49
C SER A 110 -0.45 8.64 23.59
N ASN A 111 -0.18 9.90 23.25
CA ASN A 111 0.16 10.94 24.23
C ASN A 111 -1.08 11.62 24.84
N GLN A 112 -2.27 11.35 24.30
CA GLN A 112 -3.54 11.81 24.84
C GLN A 112 -4.24 10.65 25.54
N LEU A 113 -4.24 10.66 26.84
CA LEU A 113 -4.87 9.62 27.68
C LEU A 113 -6.39 9.81 27.85
N GLY A 114 -6.96 10.87 27.34
CA GLY A 114 -8.40 11.17 27.41
C GLY A 114 -8.71 12.33 28.30
#